data_c62f2f7e8dc4b564a1274262b77c0a03
#
_entry.id   c62f2f7e8dc4b564a1274262b77c0a03
#
_cell.length_a   1.000
_cell.length_b   1.000
_cell.length_c   1.000
_cell.angle_alpha   90.00
_cell.angle_beta   90.00
_cell.angle_gamma   90.00
#
_symmetry.space_group_name_H-M   'P 1'
#
loop_
_entity.id
_entity.type
_entity.pdbx_description
1 polymer ?
#
loop_
_entity_poly.entity_id
_entity_poly.type
_entity_poly.pdbx_seq_one_letter_code
_entity_poly.pdbx_strand_id
1 'polypeptide(L)'
;RSIVTAFGVAVAAFCILTGFIMKDSLDTLMHGGLTSSIKYEYLYRLNALEEGTPEQGEALFQNYYEVEGKTVQLLAQGISKDSKYFPDKTDGGDALDLDKYYLTSAAAQTYGIKTGDTLTFSNIADLKEHKVTISGIVTDNTHCYLYTGRENATALAGVDSDAYNCIISKDALSLDKDRVA
;
A
#
# COMPACT_ATOMS: atom_id res chain seq x y z
N ARG A 1 -35.74 -45.88 -8.24
CA ARG A 1 -36.16 -44.54 -7.75
C ARG A 1 -35.24 -44.00 -6.64
N SER A 2 -34.78 -44.86 -5.71
CA SER A 2 -33.94 -44.47 -4.57
C SER A 2 -32.58 -43.85 -4.96
N ILE A 3 -31.92 -44.35 -6.02
CA ILE A 3 -30.61 -43.91 -6.45
C ILE A 3 -30.66 -42.47 -7.03
N VAL A 4 -31.69 -42.13 -7.79
CA VAL A 4 -31.87 -40.80 -8.38
C VAL A 4 -32.10 -39.75 -7.29
N THR A 5 -32.88 -40.12 -6.26
CA THR A 5 -33.13 -39.21 -5.12
C THR A 5 -31.87 -38.98 -4.30
N ALA A 6 -31.06 -40.03 -4.05
CA ALA A 6 -29.79 -39.92 -3.34
C ALA A 6 -28.78 -39.06 -4.10
N PHE A 7 -28.70 -39.21 -5.42
CA PHE A 7 -27.85 -38.39 -6.28
C PHE A 7 -28.28 -36.92 -6.26
N GLY A 8 -29.59 -36.65 -6.36
CA GLY A 8 -30.11 -35.27 -6.28
C GLY A 8 -29.80 -34.58 -4.95
N VAL A 9 -29.93 -35.30 -3.83
CA VAL A 9 -29.58 -34.79 -2.50
C VAL A 9 -28.08 -34.53 -2.40
N ALA A 10 -27.23 -35.42 -2.92
CA ALA A 10 -25.77 -35.21 -2.91
C ALA A 10 -25.34 -34.00 -3.73
N VAL A 11 -25.93 -33.79 -4.92
CA VAL A 11 -25.66 -32.62 -5.76
C VAL A 11 -26.11 -31.33 -5.06
N ALA A 12 -27.29 -31.32 -4.45
CA ALA A 12 -27.79 -30.16 -3.72
C ALA A 12 -26.90 -29.80 -2.52
N ALA A 13 -26.47 -30.81 -1.76
CA ALA A 13 -25.55 -30.61 -0.63
C ALA A 13 -24.20 -30.08 -1.11
N PHE A 14 -23.67 -30.58 -2.22
CA PHE A 14 -22.42 -30.07 -2.82
C PHE A 14 -22.54 -28.60 -3.27
N CYS A 15 -23.65 -28.24 -3.92
CA CYS A 15 -23.89 -26.85 -4.33
C CYS A 15 -23.99 -25.89 -3.12
N ILE A 16 -24.63 -26.32 -2.03
CA ILE A 16 -24.74 -25.54 -0.81
C ILE A 16 -23.37 -25.37 -0.17
N LEU A 17 -22.59 -26.43 -0.02
CA LEU A 17 -21.22 -26.38 0.53
C LEU A 17 -20.30 -25.47 -0.29
N THR A 18 -20.35 -25.61 -1.62
CA THR A 18 -19.56 -24.74 -2.53
C THR A 18 -19.96 -23.26 -2.38
N GLY A 19 -21.26 -22.99 -2.25
CA GLY A 19 -21.77 -21.63 -2.01
C GLY A 19 -21.28 -21.04 -0.70
N PHE A 20 -21.23 -21.79 0.39
CA PHE A 20 -20.67 -21.35 1.68
C PHE A 20 -19.16 -21.09 1.59
N ILE A 21 -18.40 -22.00 0.96
CA ILE A 21 -16.94 -21.84 0.79
C ILE A 21 -16.64 -20.59 -0.07
N MET A 22 -17.40 -20.37 -1.15
CA MET A 22 -17.25 -19.15 -1.97
C MET A 22 -17.56 -17.89 -1.18
N LYS A 23 -18.62 -17.92 -0.35
CA LYS A 23 -18.97 -16.78 0.49
C LYS A 23 -17.86 -16.47 1.50
N ASP A 24 -17.37 -17.46 2.24
CA ASP A 24 -16.30 -17.28 3.22
C ASP A 24 -15.00 -16.82 2.55
N SER A 25 -14.70 -17.33 1.34
CA SER A 25 -13.54 -16.87 0.56
C SER A 25 -13.70 -15.43 0.09
N LEU A 26 -14.91 -15.04 -0.36
CA LEU A 26 -15.21 -13.66 -0.73
C LEU A 26 -15.19 -12.72 0.48
N ASP A 27 -15.75 -13.13 1.62
CA ASP A 27 -15.70 -12.36 2.85
C ASP A 27 -14.26 -12.18 3.35
N THR A 28 -13.44 -13.21 3.25
CA THR A 28 -12.00 -13.14 3.58
C THR A 28 -11.26 -12.24 2.61
N LEU A 29 -11.54 -12.30 1.31
CA LEU A 29 -10.97 -11.40 0.31
C LEU A 29 -11.43 -9.96 0.50
N MET A 30 -12.71 -9.74 0.82
CA MET A 30 -13.27 -8.39 1.00
C MET A 30 -12.85 -7.75 2.34
N HIS A 31 -12.76 -8.53 3.40
CA HIS A 31 -12.40 -8.01 4.74
C HIS A 31 -10.90 -8.16 5.07
N GLY A 32 -10.20 -9.08 4.44
CA GLY A 32 -8.77 -9.29 4.66
C GLY A 32 -7.87 -8.86 3.50
N GLY A 33 -8.38 -8.85 2.27
CA GLY A 33 -7.60 -8.59 1.07
C GLY A 33 -7.89 -7.26 0.39
N LEU A 34 -9.11 -6.72 0.56
CA LEU A 34 -9.50 -5.41 0.01
C LEU A 34 -9.54 -4.31 1.09
N THR A 35 -9.45 -4.64 2.35
CA THR A 35 -9.14 -3.65 3.37
C THR A 35 -7.70 -3.24 3.19
N SER A 36 -7.50 -2.22 2.38
CA SER A 36 -6.29 -1.44 2.36
C SER A 36 -5.96 -1.08 3.82
N SER A 37 -4.74 -1.34 4.23
CA SER A 37 -4.23 -0.91 5.54
C SER A 37 -4.27 0.61 5.72
N ILE A 38 -4.68 1.32 4.69
CA ILE A 38 -4.82 2.77 4.57
C ILE A 38 -6.18 3.21 5.13
N LYS A 39 -6.16 4.18 6.04
CA LYS A 39 -7.33 4.66 6.79
C LYS A 39 -7.82 6.06 6.38
N TYR A 40 -7.18 6.71 5.39
CA TYR A 40 -7.70 7.96 4.84
C TYR A 40 -8.74 7.71 3.76
N GLU A 41 -9.69 8.65 3.59
CA GLU A 41 -10.74 8.61 2.57
C GLU A 41 -10.43 9.54 1.39
N TYR A 42 -9.66 10.60 1.63
CA TYR A 42 -9.34 11.61 0.63
C TYR A 42 -7.84 11.74 0.47
N LEU A 43 -7.39 11.74 -0.78
CA LEU A 43 -6.02 12.04 -1.19
C LEU A 43 -6.06 13.20 -2.19
N TYR A 44 -5.41 14.30 -1.84
CA TYR A 44 -5.25 15.46 -2.69
C TYR A 44 -3.83 15.50 -3.21
N ARG A 45 -3.67 15.42 -4.53
CA ARG A 45 -2.36 15.60 -5.16
C ARG A 45 -2.15 17.08 -5.42
N LEU A 46 -0.96 17.57 -5.07
CA LEU A 46 -0.59 18.96 -5.27
C LEU A 46 0.05 19.16 -6.64
N ASN A 47 -0.16 20.34 -7.22
CA ASN A 47 0.44 20.74 -8.50
C ASN A 47 1.95 20.98 -8.38
N ALA A 48 2.45 21.25 -7.18
CA ALA A 48 3.86 21.49 -6.88
C ALA A 48 4.25 20.80 -5.57
N LEU A 49 5.55 20.60 -5.38
CA LEU A 49 6.10 20.22 -4.09
C LEU A 49 5.93 21.39 -3.10
N GLU A 50 5.49 21.06 -1.91
CA GLU A 50 5.41 21.98 -0.78
C GLU A 50 6.27 21.44 0.37
N GLU A 51 6.60 22.30 1.32
CA GLU A 51 7.46 21.99 2.46
C GLU A 51 6.73 22.20 3.79
N GLY A 52 7.17 21.49 4.82
CA GLY A 52 6.67 21.64 6.17
C GLY A 52 5.42 20.82 6.47
N THR A 53 4.44 21.45 7.11
CA THR A 53 3.18 20.82 7.55
C THR A 53 2.01 21.56 6.92
N PRO A 54 1.08 20.85 6.26
CA PRO A 54 -0.10 21.48 5.69
C PRO A 54 -1.02 22.05 6.78
N GLU A 55 -1.73 23.12 6.49
CA GLU A 55 -2.70 23.72 7.41
C GLU A 55 -3.88 22.79 7.73
N GLN A 56 -4.24 21.95 6.79
CA GLN A 56 -5.33 20.98 6.89
C GLN A 56 -4.87 19.61 6.37
N GLY A 57 -5.31 18.54 7.02
CA GLY A 57 -4.93 17.17 6.66
C GLY A 57 -3.52 16.82 7.13
N GLU A 58 -2.96 15.78 6.53
CA GLU A 58 -1.63 15.26 6.84
C GLU A 58 -0.78 15.20 5.57
N ALA A 59 0.48 15.61 5.67
CA ALA A 59 1.43 15.56 4.57
C ALA A 59 1.81 14.13 4.21
N LEU A 60 1.81 13.83 2.91
CA LEU A 60 2.28 12.58 2.35
C LEU A 60 3.20 12.89 1.16
N PHE A 61 4.34 12.23 1.11
CA PHE A 61 5.20 12.27 -0.06
C PHE A 61 5.05 10.99 -0.87
N GLN A 62 4.81 11.12 -2.17
CA GLN A 62 4.68 9.98 -3.08
C GLN A 62 5.61 10.14 -4.28
N ASN A 63 6.33 9.07 -4.63
CA ASN A 63 7.10 9.01 -5.87
C ASN A 63 7.08 7.61 -6.46
N TYR A 64 7.05 7.54 -7.81
CA TYR A 64 7.05 6.29 -8.55
C TYR A 64 8.47 5.88 -8.93
N TYR A 65 8.72 4.58 -8.84
CA TYR A 65 9.99 3.97 -9.18
C TYR A 65 9.76 2.74 -10.08
N GLU A 66 10.75 2.45 -10.90
CA GLU A 66 10.80 1.22 -11.68
C GLU A 66 11.68 0.18 -11.00
N VAL A 67 11.13 -1.02 -10.82
CA VAL A 67 11.89 -2.17 -10.29
C VAL A 67 12.47 -2.95 -11.45
N GLU A 68 13.76 -3.24 -11.40
CA GLU A 68 14.48 -3.91 -12.48
C GLU A 68 13.82 -5.24 -12.90
N GLY A 69 13.57 -5.39 -14.21
CA GLY A 69 12.93 -6.58 -14.78
C GLY A 69 11.46 -6.76 -14.45
N LYS A 70 10.78 -5.73 -13.90
CA LYS A 70 9.35 -5.77 -13.57
C LYS A 70 8.57 -4.72 -14.35
N THR A 71 7.34 -5.06 -14.74
CA THR A 71 6.43 -4.15 -15.46
C THR A 71 5.57 -3.30 -14.53
N VAL A 72 5.41 -3.71 -13.28
CA VAL A 72 4.63 -2.99 -12.28
C VAL A 72 5.54 -2.00 -11.57
N GLN A 73 5.12 -0.74 -11.53
CA GLN A 73 5.82 0.31 -10.82
C GLN A 73 5.63 0.22 -9.32
N LEU A 74 6.65 0.62 -8.58
CA LEU A 74 6.66 0.74 -7.13
C LEU A 74 6.31 2.17 -6.76
N LEU A 75 5.30 2.38 -5.90
CA LEU A 75 5.00 3.69 -5.33
C LEU A 75 5.59 3.79 -3.92
N ALA A 76 6.62 4.60 -3.76
CA ALA A 76 7.13 4.92 -2.43
C ALA A 76 6.20 5.92 -1.74
N GLN A 77 5.88 5.66 -0.49
CA GLN A 77 5.03 6.46 0.38
C GLN A 77 5.84 6.93 1.58
N GLY A 78 6.14 8.21 1.61
CA GLY A 78 6.81 8.89 2.70
C GLY A 78 5.81 9.35 3.75
N ILE A 79 5.75 8.63 4.86
CA ILE A 79 4.75 8.76 5.91
C ILE A 79 5.26 9.70 7.00
N SER A 80 4.39 10.57 7.51
CA SER A 80 4.71 11.40 8.68
C SER A 80 4.78 10.55 9.95
N LYS A 81 5.69 10.89 10.88
CA LYS A 81 5.93 10.09 12.11
C LYS A 81 4.70 9.91 12.99
N ASP A 82 3.79 10.88 12.98
CA ASP A 82 2.56 10.88 13.79
C ASP A 82 1.33 10.48 12.98
N SER A 83 1.50 9.84 11.82
CA SER A 83 0.40 9.47 10.95
C SER A 83 -0.56 8.47 11.59
N LYS A 84 -1.85 8.76 11.45
CA LYS A 84 -2.96 7.91 11.90
C LYS A 84 -3.59 7.10 10.77
N TYR A 85 -3.13 7.32 9.55
CA TYR A 85 -3.78 6.82 8.34
C TYR A 85 -3.09 5.59 7.75
N PHE A 86 -1.93 5.25 8.25
CA PHE A 86 -1.15 4.09 7.78
C PHE A 86 -1.11 2.97 8.83
N PRO A 87 -0.77 1.75 8.42
CA PRO A 87 -0.58 0.66 9.36
C PRO A 87 0.55 0.98 10.34
N ASP A 88 0.38 0.55 11.55
CA ASP A 88 1.34 0.70 12.64
C ASP A 88 2.18 -0.56 12.88
N LYS A 89 1.84 -1.67 12.18
CA LYS A 89 2.47 -2.98 12.36
C LYS A 89 2.70 -3.71 11.04
N THR A 90 3.71 -4.56 11.06
CA THR A 90 3.97 -5.56 10.01
C THR A 90 3.01 -6.75 10.13
N ASP A 91 3.01 -7.65 9.13
CA ASP A 91 2.31 -8.95 9.17
C ASP A 91 2.76 -9.82 10.35
N GLY A 92 4.02 -9.67 10.79
CA GLY A 92 4.58 -10.35 11.97
C GLY A 92 4.13 -9.75 13.31
N GLY A 93 3.43 -8.62 13.31
CA GLY A 93 2.96 -7.91 14.49
C GLY A 93 3.97 -6.91 15.07
N ASP A 94 5.15 -6.79 14.47
CA ASP A 94 6.17 -5.81 14.87
C ASP A 94 5.74 -4.40 14.50
N ALA A 95 6.02 -3.42 15.36
CA ALA A 95 5.75 -2.02 15.09
C ALA A 95 6.60 -1.52 13.90
N LEU A 96 6.00 -0.67 13.05
CA LEU A 96 6.72 -0.01 11.97
C LEU A 96 7.67 1.05 12.54
N ASP A 97 8.93 0.92 12.14
CA ASP A 97 9.97 1.93 12.36
C ASP A 97 10.15 2.72 11.05
N LEU A 98 9.70 3.96 11.02
CA LEU A 98 9.71 4.78 9.81
C LEU A 98 11.13 5.16 9.33
N ASP A 99 12.16 4.84 10.10
CA ASP A 99 13.55 4.95 9.64
C ASP A 99 13.96 3.76 8.76
N LYS A 100 13.06 2.80 8.55
CA LYS A 100 13.27 1.60 7.73
C LYS A 100 12.27 1.52 6.56
N TYR A 101 12.45 0.48 5.73
CA TYR A 101 11.67 0.27 4.51
C TYR A 101 10.81 -0.99 4.63
N TYR A 102 9.54 -0.87 4.27
CA TYR A 102 8.57 -1.95 4.32
C TYR A 102 7.86 -2.07 2.99
N LEU A 103 7.62 -3.29 2.54
CA LEU A 103 6.82 -3.55 1.34
C LEU A 103 5.40 -4.00 1.73
N THR A 104 4.46 -3.67 0.89
CA THR A 104 3.14 -4.32 0.92
C THR A 104 3.25 -5.78 0.47
N SER A 105 2.34 -6.64 0.92
CA SER A 105 2.31 -8.05 0.52
C SER A 105 2.15 -8.22 -0.99
N ALA A 106 1.37 -7.35 -1.67
CA ALA A 106 1.27 -7.33 -3.12
C ALA A 106 2.62 -7.02 -3.79
N ALA A 107 3.37 -6.01 -3.30
CA ALA A 107 4.69 -5.66 -3.82
C ALA A 107 5.70 -6.79 -3.59
N ALA A 108 5.73 -7.36 -2.38
CA ALA A 108 6.60 -8.45 -2.02
C ALA A 108 6.39 -9.67 -2.94
N GLN A 109 5.13 -10.03 -3.21
CA GLN A 109 4.78 -11.11 -4.12
C GLN A 109 5.14 -10.78 -5.57
N THR A 110 4.83 -9.57 -6.05
CA THR A 110 5.07 -9.13 -7.43
C THR A 110 6.57 -9.10 -7.76
N TYR A 111 7.38 -8.64 -6.83
CA TYR A 111 8.82 -8.51 -7.02
C TYR A 111 9.60 -9.76 -6.59
N GLY A 112 8.99 -10.67 -5.84
CA GLY A 112 9.62 -11.87 -5.30
C GLY A 112 10.58 -11.58 -4.15
N ILE A 113 10.31 -10.53 -3.36
CA ILE A 113 11.14 -10.03 -2.26
C ILE A 113 10.57 -10.50 -0.92
N LYS A 114 11.47 -10.82 0.01
CA LYS A 114 11.14 -11.21 1.39
C LYS A 114 11.75 -10.22 2.38
N THR A 115 11.31 -10.29 3.62
CA THR A 115 11.94 -9.58 4.72
C THR A 115 13.43 -9.93 4.81
N GLY A 116 14.28 -8.92 4.87
CA GLY A 116 15.74 -9.02 4.89
C GLY A 116 16.40 -8.95 3.51
N ASP A 117 15.63 -9.07 2.41
CA ASP A 117 16.17 -8.95 1.06
C ASP A 117 16.46 -7.49 0.70
N THR A 118 17.32 -7.29 -0.28
CA THR A 118 17.60 -5.98 -0.88
C THR A 118 16.77 -5.80 -2.13
N LEU A 119 15.99 -4.73 -2.17
CA LEU A 119 15.24 -4.29 -3.35
C LEU A 119 16.04 -3.23 -4.11
N THR A 120 16.24 -3.46 -5.42
CA THR A 120 16.87 -2.51 -6.33
C THR A 120 15.79 -1.89 -7.23
N PHE A 121 15.76 -0.58 -7.30
CA PHE A 121 14.81 0.18 -8.12
C PHE A 121 15.43 1.50 -8.59
N SER A 122 14.85 2.09 -9.63
CA SER A 122 15.34 3.33 -10.23
C SER A 122 14.26 4.40 -10.21
N ASN A 123 14.64 5.63 -9.96
CA ASN A 123 13.76 6.78 -10.11
C ASN A 123 13.44 6.99 -11.60
N ILE A 124 12.17 7.16 -11.94
CA ILE A 124 11.71 7.31 -13.33
C ILE A 124 12.23 8.62 -13.95
N ALA A 125 12.44 9.67 -13.16
CA ALA A 125 12.79 11.00 -13.65
C ALA A 125 14.27 11.12 -14.03
N ASP A 126 15.20 10.55 -13.25
CA ASP A 126 16.65 10.71 -13.43
C ASP A 126 17.38 9.37 -13.60
N LEU A 127 16.66 8.24 -13.60
CA LEU A 127 17.17 6.88 -13.72
C LEU A 127 18.22 6.51 -12.65
N LYS A 128 18.25 7.25 -11.56
CA LYS A 128 19.14 6.96 -10.45
C LYS A 128 18.72 5.68 -9.74
N GLU A 129 19.65 4.76 -9.62
CA GLU A 129 19.45 3.47 -8.94
C GLU A 129 19.53 3.64 -7.42
N HIS A 130 18.61 2.97 -6.74
CA HIS A 130 18.56 2.88 -5.29
C HIS A 130 18.53 1.42 -4.84
N LYS A 131 19.14 1.16 -3.69
CA LYS A 131 19.14 -0.17 -3.04
C LYS A 131 18.74 0.00 -1.60
N VAL A 132 17.67 -0.68 -1.20
CA VAL A 132 17.17 -0.63 0.18
C VAL A 132 16.95 -2.03 0.71
N THR A 133 17.21 -2.24 2.00
CA THR A 133 16.90 -3.51 2.66
C THR A 133 15.49 -3.46 3.20
N ILE A 134 14.67 -4.46 2.88
CA ILE A 134 13.28 -4.57 3.32
C ILE A 134 13.23 -5.13 4.74
N SER A 135 12.77 -4.33 5.67
CA SER A 135 12.73 -4.67 7.10
C SER A 135 11.49 -5.46 7.51
N GLY A 136 10.46 -5.44 6.69
CA GLY A 136 9.24 -6.22 6.94
C GLY A 136 8.21 -6.05 5.84
N ILE A 137 7.13 -6.82 5.93
CA ILE A 137 6.02 -6.80 5.01
C ILE A 137 4.77 -6.36 5.76
N VAL A 138 3.95 -5.55 5.11
CA VAL A 138 2.69 -5.03 5.62
C VAL A 138 1.54 -5.60 4.81
N THR A 139 0.48 -6.05 5.48
CA THR A 139 -0.70 -6.60 4.80
C THR A 139 -1.39 -5.54 3.93
N ASP A 140 -1.16 -5.61 2.64
CA ASP A 140 -1.92 -4.95 1.59
C ASP A 140 -1.73 -5.77 0.31
N ASN A 141 -2.79 -6.46 -0.11
CA ASN A 141 -2.75 -7.37 -1.25
C ASN A 141 -3.15 -6.70 -2.58
N THR A 142 -3.37 -5.38 -2.56
CA THR A 142 -3.91 -4.64 -3.70
C THR A 142 -2.90 -3.67 -4.31
N HIS A 143 -2.03 -3.09 -3.51
CA HIS A 143 -1.14 -2.02 -3.95
C HIS A 143 0.34 -2.40 -3.82
N CYS A 144 1.13 -2.04 -4.81
CA CYS A 144 2.59 -2.20 -4.78
C CYS A 144 3.23 -0.95 -4.17
N TYR A 145 3.26 -0.88 -2.83
CA TYR A 145 3.80 0.25 -2.09
C TYR A 145 5.09 -0.11 -1.34
N LEU A 146 5.97 0.90 -1.23
CA LEU A 146 7.11 0.94 -0.34
C LEU A 146 6.81 1.97 0.75
N TYR A 147 6.61 1.54 1.99
CA TYR A 147 6.41 2.41 3.14
C TYR A 147 7.73 2.74 3.81
N THR A 148 7.92 4.01 4.12
CA THR A 148 9.06 4.53 4.90
C THR A 148 8.69 5.90 5.47
N GLY A 149 9.53 6.48 6.31
CA GLY A 149 9.34 7.85 6.76
C GLY A 149 9.53 8.87 5.64
N ARG A 150 8.89 10.03 5.78
CA ARG A 150 8.94 11.09 4.78
C ARG A 150 10.38 11.52 4.45
N GLU A 151 11.23 11.63 5.46
CA GLU A 151 12.66 11.98 5.29
C GLU A 151 13.40 10.98 4.37
N ASN A 152 13.16 9.68 4.53
CA ASN A 152 13.76 8.66 3.68
C ASN A 152 13.19 8.67 2.25
N ALA A 153 11.88 8.85 2.12
CA ALA A 153 11.24 8.88 0.80
C ALA A 153 11.66 10.10 -0.02
N THR A 154 11.79 11.27 0.62
CA THR A 154 12.29 12.51 -0.01
C THR A 154 13.76 12.41 -0.37
N ALA A 155 14.57 11.77 0.48
CA ALA A 155 15.99 11.50 0.19
C ALA A 155 16.16 10.58 -1.03
N LEU A 156 15.30 9.56 -1.20
CA LEU A 156 15.28 8.72 -2.42
C LEU A 156 14.92 9.52 -3.68
N ALA A 157 14.08 10.54 -3.55
CA ALA A 157 13.69 11.41 -4.66
C ALA A 157 14.67 12.57 -4.88
N GLY A 158 15.61 12.82 -3.95
CA GLY A 158 16.57 13.91 -4.04
C GLY A 158 15.96 15.29 -3.81
N VAL A 159 14.91 15.38 -2.99
CA VAL A 159 14.22 16.63 -2.60
C VAL A 159 14.37 16.91 -1.11
N ASP A 160 13.93 18.09 -0.65
CA ASP A 160 14.04 18.48 0.75
C ASP A 160 13.30 17.52 1.69
N SER A 161 13.87 17.30 2.88
CA SER A 161 13.45 16.26 3.82
C SER A 161 12.01 16.42 4.35
N ASP A 162 11.48 17.63 4.35
CA ASP A 162 10.12 17.98 4.78
C ASP A 162 9.16 18.25 3.60
N ALA A 163 9.61 17.99 2.36
CA ALA A 163 8.78 18.11 1.18
C ALA A 163 7.62 17.11 1.17
N TYR A 164 6.49 17.53 0.61
CA TYR A 164 5.33 16.70 0.34
C TYR A 164 4.65 17.12 -0.96
N ASN A 165 3.97 16.19 -1.60
CA ASN A 165 3.22 16.42 -2.84
C ASN A 165 1.79 15.90 -2.77
N CYS A 166 1.37 15.40 -1.62
CA CYS A 166 0.01 14.96 -1.36
C CYS A 166 -0.43 15.39 0.04
N ILE A 167 -1.73 15.63 0.17
CA ILE A 167 -2.39 15.82 1.45
C ILE A 167 -3.44 14.72 1.60
N ILE A 168 -3.46 14.07 2.75
CA ILE A 168 -4.44 13.02 3.07
C ILE A 168 -5.33 13.45 4.23
N SER A 169 -6.58 13.02 4.19
CA SER A 169 -7.55 13.31 5.23
C SER A 169 -8.64 12.24 5.29
N LYS A 170 -9.29 12.15 6.44
CA LYS A 170 -10.52 11.37 6.59
C LYS A 170 -11.75 12.14 6.12
N ASP A 171 -11.73 13.47 6.28
CA ASP A 171 -12.82 14.34 5.90
C ASP A 171 -12.46 15.14 4.64
N ALA A 172 -13.47 15.54 3.86
CA ALA A 172 -13.25 16.38 2.69
C ALA A 172 -12.68 17.74 3.10
N LEU A 173 -11.55 18.13 2.49
CA LEU A 173 -10.91 19.42 2.74
C LEU A 173 -11.32 20.44 1.69
N SER A 174 -11.36 21.72 2.11
CA SER A 174 -11.56 22.85 1.20
C SER A 174 -10.20 23.44 0.84
N LEU A 175 -9.55 22.84 -0.14
CA LEU A 175 -8.28 23.32 -0.67
C LEU A 175 -8.52 24.25 -1.89
N ASP A 176 -7.59 25.17 -2.11
CA ASP A 176 -7.59 26.02 -3.30
C ASP A 176 -7.47 25.12 -4.55
N LYS A 177 -8.35 25.36 -5.55
CA LYS A 177 -8.36 24.60 -6.80
C LYS A 177 -7.08 24.74 -7.62
N ASP A 178 -6.38 25.86 -7.49
CA ASP A 178 -5.12 26.11 -8.18
C ASP A 178 -3.96 25.33 -7.56
N ARG A 179 -4.14 24.81 -6.35
CA ARG A 179 -3.13 24.05 -5.59
C ARG A 179 -3.20 22.55 -5.83
N VAL A 180 -4.35 22.04 -6.27
CA VAL A 180 -4.64 20.60 -6.40
C VAL A 180 -4.72 20.19 -7.87
N ALA A 181 -4.12 19.02 -8.22
CA ALA A 181 -4.10 18.46 -9.57
C ALA A 181 -5.42 17.75 -9.95
#